data_39a4bbfb9222092b2a259a387860aa71
#
_entry.id   39a4bbfb9222092b2a259a387860aa71
#
_cell.length_a   1.000
_cell.length_b   1.000
_cell.length_c   1.000
_cell.angle_alpha   90.00
_cell.angle_beta   90.00
_cell.angle_gamma   90.00
#
_symmetry.space_group_name_H-M   'P 1'
#
loop_
_entity.id
_entity.type
_entity.pdbx_description
1 polymer ?
#
loop_
_entity_poly.entity_id
_entity_poly.type
_entity_poly.pdbx_seq_one_letter_code
_entity_poly.pdbx_strand_id
1 'polypeptide(L)'
;KAEQAAEGVSDDHFTLAEAIRTRAFWMISLGHGSALLVVGASMAHLALYLTEDRGFSAGRAALIAGIVPVFQLVGTAIGGRIGDRINKRLIAGVAMSAHAIGLLVLTWVESSVAIGVFVVLHGTAWGVRGPQMQAIRADYFGTTSFARIMGWSAIVVTAGAVSGPLLAGILADSTGNYKLGFTVISCAAFAGTIFWVL
;
A
#
# COMPACT_ATOMS: atom_id res chain seq x y z
N LYS A 1 27.74 -10.24 30.92
CA LYS A 1 27.66 -9.20 29.85
C LYS A 1 26.53 -9.44 28.87
N ALA A 2 26.03 -10.66 28.70
CA ALA A 2 24.84 -10.95 27.88
C ALA A 2 23.54 -10.65 28.66
N GLU A 3 23.53 -10.77 29.96
CA GLU A 3 22.39 -10.51 30.85
C GLU A 3 22.08 -8.98 31.00
N GLN A 4 23.09 -8.14 30.93
CA GLN A 4 22.97 -6.68 31.02
C GLN A 4 22.51 -6.00 29.72
N ALA A 5 22.51 -6.71 28.59
CA ALA A 5 21.97 -6.22 27.32
C ALA A 5 20.44 -6.44 27.18
N ALA A 6 19.84 -7.25 28.08
CA ALA A 6 18.41 -7.52 28.09
C ALA A 6 17.58 -6.51 28.91
N GLU A 7 18.21 -5.65 29.70
CA GLU A 7 17.52 -4.69 30.58
C GLU A 7 17.13 -3.35 29.93
N GLY A 8 17.26 -3.23 28.60
CA GLY A 8 16.98 -1.98 27.88
C GLY A 8 15.81 -2.01 26.90
N VAL A 9 15.12 -3.13 26.76
CA VAL A 9 13.90 -3.24 25.97
C VAL A 9 12.73 -2.97 26.93
N SER A 10 12.11 -1.81 26.85
CA SER A 10 10.83 -1.57 27.52
C SER A 10 9.85 -2.64 27.04
N ASP A 11 9.46 -3.53 27.94
CA ASP A 11 8.46 -4.59 27.72
C ASP A 11 7.05 -3.98 27.61
N ASP A 12 6.85 -3.02 26.75
CA ASP A 12 5.52 -2.49 26.42
C ASP A 12 4.78 -3.49 25.52
N HIS A 13 4.39 -4.60 26.14
CA HIS A 13 3.55 -5.61 25.53
C HIS A 13 2.08 -5.20 25.63
N PHE A 14 1.58 -4.57 24.58
CA PHE A 14 0.17 -4.23 24.51
C PHE A 14 -0.71 -5.48 24.42
N THR A 15 -1.78 -5.49 25.21
CA THR A 15 -2.94 -6.35 24.95
C THR A 15 -3.70 -5.80 23.73
N LEU A 16 -4.56 -6.63 23.12
CA LEU A 16 -5.43 -6.17 22.03
C LEU A 16 -6.31 -4.97 22.47
N ALA A 17 -6.88 -5.05 23.68
CA ALA A 17 -7.77 -4.00 24.20
C ALA A 17 -7.05 -2.65 24.40
N GLU A 18 -5.81 -2.67 24.78
CA GLU A 18 -4.96 -1.48 24.87
C GLU A 18 -4.59 -0.97 23.49
N ALA A 19 -4.13 -1.83 22.59
CA ALA A 19 -3.71 -1.45 21.25
C ALA A 19 -4.82 -0.72 20.47
N ILE A 20 -6.04 -1.26 20.43
CA ILE A 20 -7.17 -0.65 19.69
C ILE A 20 -7.63 0.70 20.26
N ARG A 21 -7.25 1.04 21.49
CA ARG A 21 -7.52 2.34 22.10
C ARG A 21 -6.47 3.39 21.74
N THR A 22 -5.34 2.97 21.16
CA THR A 22 -4.28 3.89 20.76
C THR A 22 -4.56 4.54 19.42
N ARG A 23 -4.14 5.79 19.27
CA ARG A 23 -4.13 6.48 17.98
C ARG A 23 -3.24 5.76 16.96
N ALA A 24 -2.12 5.19 17.41
CA ALA A 24 -1.18 4.47 16.56
C ALA A 24 -1.83 3.29 15.83
N PHE A 25 -2.68 2.48 16.52
CA PHE A 25 -3.39 1.36 15.90
C PHE A 25 -4.22 1.80 14.69
N TRP A 26 -5.01 2.85 14.85
CA TRP A 26 -5.90 3.34 13.79
C TRP A 26 -5.11 3.99 12.66
N MET A 27 -4.09 4.79 12.97
CA MET A 27 -3.28 5.43 11.93
C MET A 27 -2.50 4.42 11.10
N ILE A 28 -1.86 3.41 11.72
CA ILE A 28 -1.16 2.33 11.01
C ILE A 28 -2.15 1.51 10.17
N SER A 29 -3.33 1.19 10.73
CA SER A 29 -4.33 0.38 10.03
C SER A 29 -4.96 1.13 8.85
N LEU A 30 -5.36 2.38 9.03
CA LEU A 30 -5.92 3.23 7.98
C LEU A 30 -4.88 3.58 6.90
N GLY A 31 -3.65 3.91 7.30
CA GLY A 31 -2.56 4.14 6.35
C GLY A 31 -2.26 2.90 5.50
N HIS A 32 -2.29 1.71 6.10
CA HIS A 32 -2.15 0.46 5.34
C HIS A 32 -3.37 0.22 4.44
N GLY A 33 -4.58 0.43 4.94
CA GLY A 33 -5.83 0.29 4.18
C GLY A 33 -5.88 1.23 2.97
N SER A 34 -5.47 2.48 3.12
CA SER A 34 -5.39 3.45 2.03
C SER A 34 -4.44 3.00 0.91
N ALA A 35 -3.33 2.34 1.26
CA ALA A 35 -2.44 1.77 0.26
C ALA A 35 -3.07 0.57 -0.45
N LEU A 36 -3.78 -0.30 0.28
CA LEU A 36 -4.45 -1.46 -0.31
C LEU A 36 -5.65 -1.06 -1.18
N LEU A 37 -6.23 0.10 -0.96
CA LEU A 37 -7.23 0.69 -1.85
C LEU A 37 -6.67 0.88 -3.28
N VAL A 38 -5.46 1.44 -3.40
CA VAL A 38 -4.80 1.59 -4.71
C VAL A 38 -4.39 0.24 -5.28
N VAL A 39 -3.78 -0.62 -4.47
CA VAL A 39 -3.35 -1.95 -4.91
C VAL A 39 -4.54 -2.78 -5.39
N GLY A 40 -5.64 -2.81 -4.63
CA GLY A 40 -6.84 -3.54 -5.00
C GLY A 40 -7.44 -3.03 -6.31
N ALA A 41 -7.60 -1.71 -6.46
CA ALA A 41 -8.12 -1.11 -7.69
C ALA A 41 -7.23 -1.44 -8.91
N SER A 42 -5.90 -1.31 -8.75
CA SER A 42 -4.96 -1.60 -9.82
C SER A 42 -4.98 -3.08 -10.21
N MET A 43 -4.96 -3.98 -9.24
CA MET A 43 -4.97 -5.43 -9.52
C MET A 43 -6.25 -5.88 -10.22
N ALA A 44 -7.40 -5.29 -9.88
CA ALA A 44 -8.67 -5.66 -10.49
C ALA A 44 -8.89 -5.01 -11.86
N HIS A 45 -8.47 -3.76 -12.05
CA HIS A 45 -8.91 -2.95 -13.19
C HIS A 45 -7.80 -2.52 -14.14
N LEU A 46 -6.51 -2.77 -13.84
CA LEU A 46 -5.42 -2.34 -14.71
C LEU A 46 -5.54 -2.90 -16.14
N ALA A 47 -5.83 -4.20 -16.27
CA ALA A 47 -5.96 -4.84 -17.57
C ALA A 47 -7.17 -4.28 -18.35
N LEU A 48 -8.31 -4.09 -17.69
CA LEU A 48 -9.51 -3.47 -18.27
C LEU A 48 -9.24 -2.04 -18.72
N TYR A 49 -8.66 -1.21 -17.85
CA TYR A 49 -8.25 0.15 -18.21
C TYR A 49 -7.34 0.18 -19.45
N LEU A 50 -6.36 -0.72 -19.51
CA LEU A 50 -5.45 -0.78 -20.65
C LEU A 50 -6.15 -1.21 -21.94
N THR A 51 -7.15 -2.09 -21.87
CA THR A 51 -7.90 -2.54 -23.05
C THR A 51 -8.99 -1.54 -23.47
N GLU A 52 -9.78 -1.05 -22.53
CA GLU A 52 -10.97 -0.25 -22.80
C GLU A 52 -10.64 1.24 -22.99
N ASP A 53 -9.84 1.82 -22.08
CA ASP A 53 -9.53 3.25 -22.13
C ASP A 53 -8.30 3.56 -23.00
N ARG A 54 -7.36 2.61 -23.14
CA ARG A 54 -6.06 2.81 -23.81
C ARG A 54 -5.91 2.03 -25.11
N GLY A 55 -6.87 1.17 -25.48
CA GLY A 55 -6.89 0.43 -26.74
C GLY A 55 -5.79 -0.63 -26.90
N PHE A 56 -5.20 -1.10 -25.80
CA PHE A 56 -4.21 -2.20 -25.85
C PHE A 56 -4.90 -3.53 -26.13
N SER A 57 -4.23 -4.44 -26.84
CA SER A 57 -4.71 -5.82 -26.94
C SER A 57 -4.70 -6.50 -25.56
N ALA A 58 -5.63 -7.43 -25.34
CA ALA A 58 -5.73 -8.19 -24.08
C ALA A 58 -4.40 -8.85 -23.66
N GLY A 59 -3.66 -9.39 -24.63
CA GLY A 59 -2.35 -10.00 -24.35
C GLY A 59 -1.31 -9.00 -23.86
N ARG A 60 -1.25 -7.79 -24.44
CA ARG A 60 -0.34 -6.73 -23.98
C ARG A 60 -0.76 -6.19 -22.62
N ALA A 61 -2.05 -5.99 -22.39
CA ALA A 61 -2.59 -5.56 -21.11
C ALA A 61 -2.28 -6.56 -19.99
N ALA A 62 -2.49 -7.86 -20.24
CA ALA A 62 -2.15 -8.93 -19.30
C ALA A 62 -0.64 -8.99 -19.00
N LEU A 63 0.22 -8.82 -20.01
CA LEU A 63 1.67 -8.78 -19.83
C LEU A 63 2.07 -7.61 -18.93
N ILE A 64 1.55 -6.40 -19.17
CA ILE A 64 1.83 -5.20 -18.37
C ILE A 64 1.38 -5.42 -16.92
N ALA A 65 0.16 -5.93 -16.71
CA ALA A 65 -0.35 -6.24 -15.38
C ALA A 65 0.52 -7.29 -14.66
N GLY A 66 1.00 -8.30 -15.39
CA GLY A 66 1.88 -9.34 -14.85
C GLY A 66 3.29 -8.86 -14.47
N ILE A 67 3.77 -7.74 -15.04
CA ILE A 67 5.08 -7.17 -14.67
C ILE A 67 5.02 -6.44 -13.31
N VAL A 68 3.88 -5.91 -12.89
CA VAL A 68 3.75 -5.20 -11.60
C VAL A 68 4.20 -6.06 -10.41
N PRO A 69 3.79 -7.33 -10.25
CA PRO A 69 4.30 -8.21 -9.20
C PRO A 69 5.81 -8.48 -9.26
N VAL A 70 6.43 -8.41 -10.43
CA VAL A 70 7.88 -8.56 -10.55
C VAL A 70 8.58 -7.39 -9.85
N PHE A 71 8.13 -6.15 -10.11
CA PHE A 71 8.65 -4.98 -9.38
C PHE A 71 8.31 -5.01 -7.89
N GLN A 72 7.18 -5.61 -7.50
CA GLN A 72 6.87 -5.85 -6.10
C GLN A 72 7.91 -6.76 -5.43
N LEU A 73 8.34 -7.83 -6.07
CA LEU A 73 9.40 -8.70 -5.54
C LEU A 73 10.72 -7.94 -5.36
N VAL A 74 11.11 -7.15 -6.37
CA VAL A 74 12.29 -6.27 -6.30
C VAL A 74 12.14 -5.29 -5.12
N GLY A 75 10.98 -4.65 -5.00
CA GLY A 75 10.67 -3.74 -3.91
C GLY A 75 10.75 -4.42 -2.54
N THR A 76 10.29 -5.67 -2.41
CA THR A 76 10.36 -6.42 -1.14
C THR A 76 11.82 -6.65 -0.71
N ALA A 77 12.69 -7.00 -1.66
CA ALA A 77 14.12 -7.17 -1.37
C ALA A 77 14.79 -5.85 -0.97
N ILE A 78 14.42 -4.74 -1.60
CA ILE A 78 14.88 -3.39 -1.22
C ILE A 78 14.35 -3.04 0.17
N GLY A 79 13.03 -3.19 0.40
CA GLY A 79 12.36 -2.87 1.66
C GLY A 79 12.95 -3.59 2.86
N GLY A 80 13.29 -4.87 2.72
CA GLY A 80 13.98 -5.62 3.76
C GLY A 80 15.33 -5.02 4.14
N ARG A 81 16.12 -4.58 3.14
CA ARG A 81 17.45 -3.99 3.40
C ARG A 81 17.42 -2.59 4.00
N ILE A 82 16.48 -1.76 3.58
CA ILE A 82 16.41 -0.36 4.03
C ILE A 82 15.63 -0.21 5.33
N GLY A 83 14.74 -1.17 5.65
CA GLY A 83 13.87 -1.11 6.82
C GLY A 83 14.61 -1.07 8.16
N ASP A 84 15.83 -1.63 8.22
CA ASP A 84 16.68 -1.60 9.41
C ASP A 84 17.50 -0.31 9.54
N ARG A 85 17.57 0.51 8.48
CA ARG A 85 18.45 1.69 8.41
C ARG A 85 17.70 3.01 8.34
N ILE A 86 16.47 3.00 7.86
CA ILE A 86 15.65 4.18 7.62
C ILE A 86 14.37 4.08 8.44
N ASN A 87 13.86 5.21 8.88
CA ASN A 87 12.59 5.27 9.59
C ASN A 87 11.48 4.60 8.77
N LYS A 88 10.92 3.52 9.29
CA LYS A 88 9.91 2.69 8.62
C LYS A 88 8.65 3.49 8.24
N ARG A 89 8.28 4.51 9.02
CA ARG A 89 7.14 5.40 8.72
C ARG A 89 7.44 6.28 7.52
N LEU A 90 8.66 6.81 7.43
CA LEU A 90 9.08 7.57 6.25
C LEU A 90 9.04 6.70 4.99
N ILE A 91 9.54 5.46 5.08
CA ILE A 91 9.46 4.49 3.97
C ILE A 91 8.01 4.27 3.55
N ALA A 92 7.11 4.05 4.52
CA ALA A 92 5.69 3.85 4.26
C ALA A 92 5.03 5.07 3.60
N GLY A 93 5.32 6.28 4.08
CA GLY A 93 4.80 7.53 3.51
C GLY A 93 5.29 7.78 2.08
N VAL A 94 6.58 7.57 1.83
CA VAL A 94 7.17 7.67 0.47
C VAL A 94 6.54 6.64 -0.47
N ALA A 95 6.38 5.40 -0.02
CA ALA A 95 5.74 4.35 -0.81
C ALA A 95 4.27 4.71 -1.12
N MET A 96 3.52 5.29 -0.17
CA MET A 96 2.16 5.78 -0.41
C MET A 96 2.13 6.88 -1.48
N SER A 97 3.03 7.85 -1.39
CA SER A 97 3.15 8.90 -2.41
C SER A 97 3.49 8.32 -3.78
N ALA A 98 4.39 7.33 -3.85
CA ALA A 98 4.74 6.65 -5.09
C ALA A 98 3.55 5.89 -5.70
N HIS A 99 2.70 5.23 -4.89
CA HIS A 99 1.45 4.63 -5.37
C HIS A 99 0.53 5.66 -6.02
N ALA A 100 0.28 6.77 -5.31
CA ALA A 100 -0.61 7.83 -5.77
C ALA A 100 -0.10 8.50 -7.04
N ILE A 101 1.17 8.90 -7.06
CA ILE A 101 1.81 9.54 -8.22
C ILE A 101 1.83 8.58 -9.41
N GLY A 102 2.20 7.32 -9.21
CA GLY A 102 2.22 6.31 -10.27
C GLY A 102 0.87 6.16 -10.94
N LEU A 103 -0.22 6.05 -10.14
CA LEU A 103 -1.56 5.89 -10.66
C LEU A 103 -2.06 7.18 -11.35
N LEU A 104 -1.76 8.37 -10.84
CA LEU A 104 -2.08 9.64 -11.52
C LEU A 104 -1.34 9.76 -12.86
N VAL A 105 -0.05 9.43 -12.91
CA VAL A 105 0.72 9.43 -14.17
C VAL A 105 0.11 8.46 -15.18
N LEU A 106 -0.23 7.24 -14.77
CA LEU A 106 -0.90 6.26 -15.62
C LEU A 106 -2.22 6.81 -16.19
N THR A 107 -2.99 7.51 -15.34
CA THR A 107 -4.34 7.98 -15.66
C THR A 107 -4.34 9.17 -16.63
N TRP A 108 -3.42 10.10 -16.46
CA TRP A 108 -3.46 11.40 -17.13
C TRP A 108 -2.39 11.57 -18.23
N VAL A 109 -1.34 10.77 -18.23
CA VAL A 109 -0.27 10.85 -19.25
C VAL A 109 -0.44 9.75 -20.27
N GLU A 110 -0.86 10.10 -21.48
CA GLU A 110 -1.16 9.16 -22.57
C GLU A 110 0.11 8.72 -23.33
N SER A 111 1.04 8.10 -22.63
CA SER A 111 2.27 7.59 -23.24
C SER A 111 2.64 6.20 -22.71
N SER A 112 3.37 5.43 -23.51
CA SER A 112 3.92 4.14 -23.06
C SER A 112 4.91 4.32 -21.90
N VAL A 113 5.57 5.46 -21.81
CA VAL A 113 6.48 5.79 -20.71
C VAL A 113 5.69 5.92 -19.39
N ALA A 114 4.49 6.51 -19.40
CA ALA A 114 3.64 6.62 -18.22
C ALA A 114 3.26 5.25 -17.65
N ILE A 115 3.01 4.28 -18.51
CA ILE A 115 2.75 2.89 -18.09
C ILE A 115 3.98 2.31 -17.41
N GLY A 116 5.16 2.49 -17.97
CA GLY A 116 6.43 2.07 -17.36
C GLY A 116 6.67 2.73 -16.01
N VAL A 117 6.46 4.03 -15.90
CA VAL A 117 6.56 4.79 -14.64
C VAL A 117 5.60 4.24 -13.59
N PHE A 118 4.34 3.99 -13.95
CA PHE A 118 3.37 3.37 -13.04
C PHE A 118 3.84 1.99 -12.56
N VAL A 119 4.23 1.11 -13.48
CA VAL A 119 4.65 -0.26 -13.15
C VAL A 119 5.81 -0.26 -12.17
N VAL A 120 6.83 0.58 -12.43
CA VAL A 120 8.01 0.70 -11.56
C VAL A 120 7.66 1.30 -10.22
N LEU A 121 6.99 2.46 -10.20
CA LEU A 121 6.66 3.16 -8.95
C LEU A 121 5.70 2.35 -8.09
N HIS A 122 4.59 1.91 -8.68
CA HIS A 122 3.53 1.21 -7.96
C HIS A 122 4.01 -0.17 -7.48
N GLY A 123 4.63 -0.95 -8.36
CA GLY A 123 5.13 -2.27 -8.01
C GLY A 123 6.21 -2.19 -6.91
N THR A 124 7.23 -1.35 -7.10
CA THR A 124 8.30 -1.20 -6.11
C THR A 124 7.77 -0.68 -4.77
N ALA A 125 6.89 0.31 -4.78
CA ALA A 125 6.27 0.85 -3.57
C ALA A 125 5.48 -0.22 -2.80
N TRP A 126 4.73 -1.06 -3.51
CA TRP A 126 4.01 -2.19 -2.90
C TRP A 126 4.97 -3.13 -2.18
N GLY A 127 6.05 -3.53 -2.86
CA GLY A 127 7.05 -4.43 -2.28
C GLY A 127 7.79 -3.83 -1.10
N VAL A 128 8.31 -2.60 -1.25
CA VAL A 128 9.05 -1.90 -0.19
C VAL A 128 8.22 -1.74 1.08
N ARG A 129 6.94 -1.42 0.93
CA ARG A 129 6.06 -1.18 2.06
C ARG A 129 5.67 -2.45 2.82
N GLY A 130 5.55 -3.58 2.14
CA GLY A 130 5.05 -4.83 2.73
C GLY A 130 5.73 -5.21 4.06
N PRO A 131 7.06 -5.41 4.09
CA PRO A 131 7.80 -5.73 5.31
C PRO A 131 7.65 -4.67 6.42
N GLN A 132 7.58 -3.38 6.04
CA GLN A 132 7.46 -2.28 7.01
C GLN A 132 6.16 -2.34 7.80
N MET A 133 5.06 -2.81 7.18
CA MET A 133 3.77 -2.90 7.86
C MET A 133 3.77 -3.87 9.03
N GLN A 134 4.54 -4.95 8.93
CA GLN A 134 4.72 -5.90 10.03
C GLN A 134 5.64 -5.30 11.09
N ALA A 135 6.80 -4.78 10.65
CA ALA A 135 7.81 -4.24 11.54
C ALA A 135 7.30 -3.06 12.38
N ILE A 136 6.59 -2.09 11.76
CA ILE A 136 6.02 -0.95 12.50
C ILE A 136 5.05 -1.43 13.59
N ARG A 137 4.22 -2.43 13.32
CA ARG A 137 3.31 -2.95 14.34
C ARG A 137 4.04 -3.68 15.47
N ALA A 138 5.08 -4.44 15.16
CA ALA A 138 5.91 -5.09 16.16
C ALA A 138 6.65 -4.06 17.04
N ASP A 139 7.18 -2.99 16.43
CA ASP A 139 7.86 -1.91 17.13
C ASP A 139 6.91 -1.15 18.09
N TYR A 140 5.64 -0.95 17.69
CA TYR A 140 4.66 -0.20 18.50
C TYR A 140 3.98 -1.02 19.59
N PHE A 141 3.65 -2.27 19.30
CA PHE A 141 2.75 -3.05 20.17
C PHE A 141 3.45 -4.26 20.82
N GLY A 142 4.71 -4.47 20.49
CA GLY A 142 5.43 -5.67 20.94
C GLY A 142 4.93 -6.94 20.24
N THR A 143 5.46 -8.09 20.68
CA THR A 143 5.22 -9.38 20.02
C THR A 143 4.20 -10.28 20.73
N THR A 144 3.89 -10.02 22.00
CA THR A 144 3.05 -10.90 22.84
C THR A 144 1.63 -11.09 22.30
N SER A 145 0.95 -10.01 21.91
CA SER A 145 -0.41 -10.06 21.32
C SER A 145 -0.41 -9.80 19.82
N PHE A 146 0.73 -9.87 19.16
CA PHE A 146 0.93 -9.46 17.78
C PHE A 146 -0.09 -10.05 16.80
N ALA A 147 -0.31 -11.37 16.86
CA ALA A 147 -1.26 -12.04 15.96
C ALA A 147 -2.69 -11.52 16.11
N ARG A 148 -3.15 -11.23 17.34
CA ARG A 148 -4.48 -10.68 17.59
C ARG A 148 -4.60 -9.23 17.09
N ILE A 149 -3.60 -8.41 17.35
CA ILE A 149 -3.54 -7.01 16.88
C ILE A 149 -3.50 -6.96 15.36
N MET A 150 -2.72 -7.82 14.72
CA MET A 150 -2.70 -7.97 13.27
C MET A 150 -4.05 -8.40 12.70
N GLY A 151 -4.71 -9.36 13.31
CA GLY A 151 -6.04 -9.83 12.87
C GLY A 151 -7.09 -8.72 12.87
N TRP A 152 -7.15 -7.92 13.93
CA TRP A 152 -8.05 -6.77 14.00
C TRP A 152 -7.67 -5.65 13.03
N SER A 153 -6.38 -5.36 12.91
CA SER A 153 -5.90 -4.41 11.89
C SER A 153 -6.24 -4.87 10.48
N ALA A 154 -6.21 -6.19 10.22
CA ALA A 154 -6.53 -6.77 8.92
C ALA A 154 -7.98 -6.47 8.47
N ILE A 155 -8.93 -6.33 9.39
CA ILE A 155 -10.31 -5.93 9.06
C ILE A 155 -10.31 -4.57 8.36
N VAL A 156 -9.63 -3.58 8.94
CA VAL A 156 -9.53 -2.22 8.37
C VAL A 156 -8.77 -2.24 7.04
N VAL A 157 -7.69 -3.00 6.98
CA VAL A 157 -6.84 -3.14 5.78
C VAL A 157 -7.61 -3.79 4.64
N THR A 158 -8.38 -4.84 4.93
CA THR A 158 -9.23 -5.54 3.94
C THR A 158 -10.35 -4.65 3.44
N ALA A 159 -10.96 -3.84 4.32
CA ALA A 159 -11.95 -2.85 3.89
C ALA A 159 -11.37 -1.92 2.81
N GLY A 160 -10.13 -1.43 2.98
CA GLY A 160 -9.44 -0.66 1.95
C GLY A 160 -9.22 -1.45 0.65
N ALA A 161 -8.75 -2.69 0.76
CA ALA A 161 -8.49 -3.56 -0.40
C ALA A 161 -9.76 -3.84 -1.24
N VAL A 162 -10.91 -4.00 -0.58
CA VAL A 162 -12.21 -4.25 -1.24
C VAL A 162 -12.82 -2.96 -1.78
N SER A 163 -12.69 -1.86 -1.05
CA SER A 163 -13.26 -0.56 -1.47
C SER A 163 -12.61 -0.04 -2.76
N GLY A 164 -11.33 -0.29 -2.98
CA GLY A 164 -10.61 0.17 -4.17
C GLY A 164 -11.23 -0.30 -5.49
N PRO A 165 -11.35 -1.62 -5.72
CA PRO A 165 -12.02 -2.15 -6.92
C PRO A 165 -13.47 -1.66 -7.06
N LEU A 166 -14.23 -1.66 -5.96
CA LEU A 166 -15.63 -1.22 -5.98
C LEU A 166 -15.75 0.23 -6.43
N LEU A 167 -14.95 1.13 -5.86
CA LEU A 167 -14.96 2.56 -6.24
C LEU A 167 -14.53 2.75 -7.69
N ALA A 168 -13.45 2.07 -8.13
CA ALA A 168 -12.98 2.17 -9.50
C ALA A 168 -14.05 1.70 -10.49
N GLY A 169 -14.68 0.54 -10.25
CA GLY A 169 -15.72 -0.02 -11.10
C GLY A 169 -16.98 0.85 -11.17
N ILE A 170 -17.55 1.21 -10.01
CA ILE A 170 -18.75 2.07 -9.95
C ILE A 170 -18.54 3.39 -10.68
N LEU A 171 -17.37 4.02 -10.48
CA LEU A 171 -17.07 5.29 -11.16
C LEU A 171 -16.81 5.09 -12.65
N ALA A 172 -16.18 3.98 -13.05
CA ALA A 172 -16.00 3.67 -14.47
C ALA A 172 -17.33 3.40 -15.17
N ASP A 173 -18.22 2.62 -14.55
CA ASP A 173 -19.58 2.34 -15.08
C ASP A 173 -20.40 3.64 -15.23
N SER A 174 -20.26 4.57 -14.30
CA SER A 174 -21.02 5.82 -14.33
C SER A 174 -20.47 6.87 -15.30
N THR A 175 -19.18 6.83 -15.61
CA THR A 175 -18.48 7.85 -16.45
C THR A 175 -18.03 7.31 -17.79
N GLY A 176 -18.10 6.02 -18.01
CA GLY A 176 -17.66 5.34 -19.22
C GLY A 176 -16.14 5.20 -19.36
N ASN A 177 -15.36 5.51 -18.33
CA ASN A 177 -13.90 5.35 -18.30
C ASN A 177 -13.35 5.34 -16.87
N TYR A 178 -12.10 4.90 -16.69
CA TYR A 178 -11.45 4.78 -15.37
C TYR A 178 -10.84 6.09 -14.84
N LYS A 179 -10.83 7.20 -15.60
CA LYS A 179 -10.12 8.44 -15.22
C LYS A 179 -10.58 8.99 -13.87
N LEU A 180 -11.89 9.10 -13.66
CA LEU A 180 -12.41 9.62 -12.38
C LEU A 180 -12.10 8.67 -11.23
N GLY A 181 -12.34 7.37 -11.40
CA GLY A 181 -12.11 6.35 -10.37
C GLY A 181 -10.65 6.33 -9.91
N PHE A 182 -9.73 6.24 -10.84
CA PHE A 182 -8.30 6.22 -10.53
C PHE A 182 -7.80 7.54 -9.93
N THR A 183 -8.35 8.67 -10.35
CA THR A 183 -8.02 9.98 -9.75
C THR A 183 -8.48 10.05 -8.29
N VAL A 184 -9.73 9.70 -8.00
CA VAL A 184 -10.27 9.68 -6.63
C VAL A 184 -9.45 8.76 -5.72
N ILE A 185 -9.14 7.55 -6.20
CA ILE A 185 -8.32 6.58 -5.46
C ILE A 185 -6.91 7.12 -5.21
N SER A 186 -6.30 7.75 -6.21
CA SER A 186 -4.96 8.36 -6.06
C SER A 186 -4.96 9.49 -5.03
N CYS A 187 -5.97 10.36 -5.07
CA CYS A 187 -6.12 11.45 -4.08
C CYS A 187 -6.35 10.90 -2.67
N ALA A 188 -7.18 9.86 -2.51
CA ALA A 188 -7.41 9.19 -1.24
C ALA A 188 -6.13 8.53 -0.70
N ALA A 189 -5.35 7.89 -1.57
CA ALA A 189 -4.06 7.32 -1.21
C ALA A 189 -3.05 8.40 -0.81
N PHE A 190 -2.99 9.50 -1.55
CA PHE A 190 -2.11 10.62 -1.22
C PHE A 190 -2.48 11.25 0.13
N ALA A 191 -3.78 11.46 0.39
CA ALA A 191 -4.26 11.88 1.70
C ALA A 191 -3.91 10.86 2.80
N GLY A 192 -3.86 9.58 2.47
CA GLY A 192 -3.42 8.51 3.36
C GLY A 192 -1.96 8.63 3.85
N THR A 193 -1.12 9.45 3.19
CA THR A 193 0.25 9.72 3.66
C THR A 193 0.27 10.41 5.02
N ILE A 194 -0.78 11.17 5.37
CA ILE A 194 -0.90 11.86 6.66
C ILE A 194 -0.86 10.88 7.84
N PHE A 195 -1.30 9.64 7.64
CA PHE A 195 -1.28 8.61 8.68
C PHE A 195 0.14 8.17 9.08
N TRP A 196 1.15 8.55 8.31
CA TRP A 196 2.56 8.22 8.57
C TRP A 196 3.35 9.35 9.23
N VAL A 197 2.72 10.49 9.46
CA VAL A 197 3.30 11.67 10.14
C VAL A 197 3.13 11.58 11.68
N LEU A 198 3.21 10.42 12.23
CA LEU A 198 3.06 10.15 13.67
C LEU A 198 4.34 10.38 14.46
#